data_4eca4ad9c7395ba3fc2d41a68b4f2239
#
_entry.id   4eca4ad9c7395ba3fc2d41a68b4f2239
#
_cell.length_a   1.000
_cell.length_b   1.000
_cell.length_c   1.000
_cell.angle_alpha   90.00
_cell.angle_beta   90.00
_cell.angle_gamma   90.00
#
_symmetry.space_group_name_H-M   'P 1'
#
loop_
_entity.id
_entity.type
_entity.pdbx_description
1 polymer ?
#
loop_
_entity_poly.entity_id
_entity_poly.type
_entity_poly.pdbx_seq_one_letter_code
_entity_poly.pdbx_strand_id
1 'polypeptide(L)'
;MPKLESTRPLDSRQFILAVKRLADSLSYGTDRSPFLGQGLEFVQSRPYVPGDPVKSIDWRVTARTGVTHVKEFESPKSLPVWFIVDTSASMTLASTKHSKYELAVQIAGGLGLACLDRVSPVGLLGGGSRELNIKPSLSRETILQWLHELRTYDFAEPTQ
;
A
#
# COMPACT_ATOMS: atom_id res chain seq x y z
N MET A 1 22.54 -20.75 -27.23
CA MET A 1 22.01 -20.63 -25.88
C MET A 1 22.12 -19.17 -25.51
N PRO A 2 21.01 -18.45 -25.25
CA PRO A 2 21.10 -17.07 -24.77
C PRO A 2 21.75 -17.10 -23.39
N LYS A 3 22.84 -16.34 -23.21
CA LYS A 3 23.45 -16.09 -21.92
C LYS A 3 22.40 -15.43 -21.02
N LEU A 4 22.09 -16.05 -19.88
CA LEU A 4 21.45 -15.39 -18.76
C LEU A 4 22.36 -14.21 -18.38
N GLU A 5 22.05 -13.03 -18.86
CA GLU A 5 22.66 -11.81 -18.33
C GLU A 5 22.25 -11.74 -16.87
N SER A 6 23.25 -11.82 -16.00
CA SER A 6 23.07 -11.59 -14.58
C SER A 6 22.29 -10.29 -14.41
N THR A 7 21.13 -10.37 -13.77
CA THR A 7 20.33 -9.22 -13.38
C THR A 7 21.26 -8.24 -12.67
N ARG A 8 21.67 -7.17 -13.35
CA ARG A 8 22.41 -6.09 -12.70
C ARG A 8 21.52 -5.57 -11.59
N PRO A 9 21.98 -5.55 -10.34
CA PRO A 9 21.20 -4.95 -9.28
C PRO A 9 20.89 -3.52 -9.73
N LEU A 10 19.60 -3.19 -9.85
CA LEU A 10 19.17 -1.83 -10.11
C LEU A 10 19.87 -0.91 -9.14
N ASP A 11 20.50 0.15 -9.64
CA ASP A 11 21.11 1.16 -8.77
C ASP A 11 20.09 1.53 -7.68
N SER A 12 20.49 1.33 -6.42
CA SER A 12 19.62 1.47 -5.26
C SER A 12 18.87 2.79 -5.24
N ARG A 13 19.53 3.87 -5.69
CA ARG A 13 18.95 5.20 -5.76
C ARG A 13 17.87 5.29 -6.84
N GLN A 14 18.15 4.78 -8.04
CA GLN A 14 17.19 4.84 -9.16
C GLN A 14 15.96 4.01 -8.87
N PHE A 15 16.13 2.83 -8.26
CA PHE A 15 15.03 1.97 -7.86
C PHE A 15 14.14 2.66 -6.81
N ILE A 16 14.72 3.16 -5.71
CA ILE A 16 13.96 3.85 -4.66
C ILE A 16 13.25 5.08 -5.22
N LEU A 17 13.89 5.80 -6.15
CA LEU A 17 13.28 6.96 -6.78
C LEU A 17 12.08 6.58 -7.66
N ALA A 18 12.19 5.49 -8.41
CA ALA A 18 11.10 4.98 -9.24
C ALA A 18 9.91 4.51 -8.39
N VAL A 19 10.18 3.76 -7.32
CA VAL A 19 9.16 3.32 -6.36
C VAL A 19 8.47 4.51 -5.71
N LYS A 20 9.22 5.52 -5.27
CA LYS A 20 8.66 6.73 -4.66
C LYS A 20 7.79 7.53 -5.64
N ARG A 21 8.26 7.73 -6.87
CA ARG A 21 7.47 8.41 -7.92
C ARG A 21 6.16 7.67 -8.21
N LEU A 22 6.20 6.34 -8.24
CA LEU A 22 5.01 5.54 -8.45
C LEU A 22 4.05 5.69 -7.26
N ALA A 23 4.54 5.63 -6.02
CA ALA A 23 3.74 5.86 -4.82
C ALA A 23 3.11 7.25 -4.83
N ASP A 24 3.89 8.29 -5.11
CA ASP A 24 3.41 9.67 -5.19
C ASP A 24 2.34 9.82 -6.28
N SER A 25 2.49 9.17 -7.44
CA SER A 25 1.50 9.22 -8.53
C SER A 25 0.20 8.53 -8.18
N LEU A 26 0.24 7.47 -7.38
CA LEU A 26 -0.94 6.75 -6.92
C LEU A 26 -1.65 7.45 -5.76
N SER A 27 -0.91 8.24 -4.98
CA SER A 27 -1.46 9.08 -3.91
C SER A 27 -2.07 10.38 -4.44
N TYR A 28 -1.84 10.73 -5.71
CA TYR A 28 -2.38 11.92 -6.37
C TYR A 28 -3.85 11.71 -6.72
N GLY A 29 -4.74 12.03 -5.83
CA GLY A 29 -6.20 11.90 -6.03
C GLY A 29 -6.98 11.70 -4.74
N THR A 30 -6.30 11.60 -3.63
CA THR A 30 -6.93 11.74 -2.32
C THR A 30 -6.85 13.19 -1.91
N ASP A 31 -7.98 13.90 -2.01
CA ASP A 31 -8.15 15.18 -1.35
C ASP A 31 -7.66 15.02 0.09
N ARG A 32 -6.55 15.68 0.41
CA ARG A 32 -6.13 15.85 1.79
C ARG A 32 -7.19 16.69 2.45
N SER A 33 -8.19 16.02 3.03
CA SER A 33 -9.11 16.70 3.92
C SER A 33 -8.26 17.38 5.01
N PRO A 34 -8.38 18.70 5.21
CA PRO A 34 -7.67 19.40 6.27
C PRO A 34 -8.10 18.94 7.68
N PHE A 35 -9.01 17.99 7.79
CA PHE A 35 -9.47 17.35 9.01
C PHE A 35 -8.75 16.01 9.27
N LEU A 36 -7.44 15.97 9.10
CA LEU A 36 -6.56 14.90 9.57
C LEU A 36 -6.39 14.99 11.10
N GLY A 37 -7.48 14.74 11.81
CA GLY A 37 -7.48 14.56 13.24
C GLY A 37 -8.41 13.42 13.60
N GLN A 38 -7.83 12.27 13.95
CA GLN A 38 -8.49 11.10 14.55
C GLN A 38 -9.27 10.12 13.66
N GLY A 39 -8.98 9.99 12.38
CA GLY A 39 -9.39 8.82 11.59
C GLY A 39 -10.91 8.60 11.43
N LEU A 40 -11.72 9.61 11.70
CA LEU A 40 -13.15 9.57 11.49
C LEU A 40 -13.51 10.46 10.31
N GLU A 41 -14.03 9.86 9.26
CA GLU A 41 -14.54 10.59 8.09
C GLU A 41 -16.02 10.91 8.26
N PHE A 42 -16.38 12.19 8.10
CA PHE A 42 -17.78 12.58 8.15
C PHE A 42 -18.53 12.04 6.93
N VAL A 43 -19.58 11.25 7.16
CA VAL A 43 -20.37 10.66 6.08
C VAL A 43 -21.63 11.48 5.83
N GLN A 44 -22.43 11.66 6.88
CA GLN A 44 -23.74 12.35 6.77
C GLN A 44 -24.23 12.84 8.12
N SER A 45 -25.29 13.65 8.10
CA SER A 45 -26.10 13.96 9.29
C SER A 45 -27.43 13.23 9.19
N ARG A 46 -27.78 12.45 10.22
CA ARG A 46 -29.06 11.74 10.34
C ARG A 46 -29.86 12.24 11.53
N PRO A 47 -31.18 12.03 11.56
CA PRO A 47 -31.99 12.35 12.72
C PRO A 47 -31.47 11.65 13.99
N TYR A 48 -31.55 12.35 15.12
CA TYR A 48 -31.15 11.83 16.43
C TYR A 48 -32.06 10.66 16.84
N VAL A 49 -31.46 9.62 17.38
CA VAL A 49 -32.16 8.48 18.01
C VAL A 49 -31.78 8.42 19.49
N PRO A 50 -32.68 8.11 20.41
CA PRO A 50 -32.33 7.95 21.82
C PRO A 50 -31.16 6.97 22.02
N GLY A 51 -30.09 7.44 22.67
CA GLY A 51 -28.86 6.71 22.85
C GLY A 51 -27.67 7.28 22.07
N ASP A 52 -27.89 8.16 21.12
CA ASP A 52 -26.81 8.85 20.41
C ASP A 52 -26.05 9.81 21.35
N PRO A 53 -24.73 9.91 21.21
CA PRO A 53 -23.93 10.82 22.04
C PRO A 53 -24.27 12.29 21.72
N VAL A 54 -24.58 13.07 22.74
CA VAL A 54 -24.91 14.51 22.62
C VAL A 54 -23.79 15.30 21.93
N LYS A 55 -22.54 14.86 22.08
CA LYS A 55 -21.34 15.47 21.44
C LYS A 55 -21.37 15.37 19.92
N SER A 56 -22.13 14.43 19.37
CA SER A 56 -22.26 14.23 17.92
C SER A 56 -23.36 15.05 17.29
N ILE A 57 -24.10 15.88 18.07
CA ILE A 57 -25.18 16.70 17.52
C ILE A 57 -24.63 17.70 16.50
N ASP A 58 -25.26 17.71 15.32
CA ASP A 58 -25.00 18.69 14.28
C ASP A 58 -25.92 19.90 14.48
N TRP A 59 -25.45 20.86 15.27
CA TRP A 59 -26.22 22.08 15.57
C TRP A 59 -26.55 22.88 14.31
N ARG A 60 -25.78 22.80 13.28
CA ARG A 60 -25.96 23.54 12.03
C ARG A 60 -27.15 22.99 11.23
N VAL A 61 -27.24 21.67 11.10
CA VAL A 61 -28.35 20.99 10.43
C VAL A 61 -29.61 21.08 11.30
N THR A 62 -29.48 20.86 12.60
CA THR A 62 -30.55 20.97 13.57
C THR A 62 -31.22 22.34 13.53
N ALA A 63 -30.46 23.43 13.52
CA ALA A 63 -31.00 24.80 13.45
C ALA A 63 -31.73 25.07 12.14
N ARG A 64 -31.33 24.46 11.04
CA ARG A 64 -31.95 24.65 9.72
C ARG A 64 -33.24 23.84 9.55
N THR A 65 -33.25 22.63 10.09
CA THR A 65 -34.37 21.67 9.87
C THR A 65 -35.41 21.69 10.99
N GLY A 66 -35.04 22.22 12.16
CA GLY A 66 -35.90 22.17 13.36
C GLY A 66 -35.96 20.78 14.03
N VAL A 67 -35.27 19.80 13.49
CA VAL A 67 -35.20 18.43 14.03
C VAL A 67 -33.75 18.16 14.45
N THR A 68 -33.57 17.57 15.62
CA THR A 68 -32.19 17.24 16.10
C THR A 68 -31.53 16.23 15.19
N HIS A 69 -30.36 16.59 14.66
CA HIS A 69 -29.51 15.72 13.83
C HIS A 69 -28.19 15.44 14.53
N VAL A 70 -27.63 14.26 14.26
CA VAL A 70 -26.29 13.86 14.70
C VAL A 70 -25.39 13.64 13.49
N LYS A 71 -24.12 13.99 13.65
CA LYS A 71 -23.06 13.69 12.67
C LYS A 71 -22.72 12.22 12.74
N GLU A 72 -22.81 11.54 11.63
CA GLU A 72 -22.37 10.16 11.47
C GLU A 72 -20.98 10.15 10.87
N PHE A 73 -20.07 9.47 11.54
CA PHE A 73 -18.68 9.34 11.15
C PHE A 73 -18.39 7.88 10.85
N GLU A 74 -17.68 7.65 9.77
CA GLU A 74 -17.14 6.32 9.46
C GLU A 74 -15.68 6.27 9.83
N SER A 75 -15.28 5.21 10.54
CA SER A 75 -13.88 4.92 10.77
C SER A 75 -13.33 4.21 9.54
N PRO A 76 -12.31 4.74 8.87
CA PRO A 76 -11.70 4.03 7.76
C PRO A 76 -11.22 2.67 8.25
N LYS A 77 -11.80 1.60 7.72
CA LYS A 77 -11.35 0.24 8.02
C LYS A 77 -9.99 0.06 7.37
N SER A 78 -8.96 -0.11 8.18
CA SER A 78 -7.66 -0.51 7.67
C SER A 78 -7.75 -1.98 7.21
N LEU A 79 -7.72 -2.18 5.89
CA LEU A 79 -7.73 -3.51 5.30
C LEU A 79 -6.30 -3.95 5.04
N PRO A 80 -5.87 -5.14 5.52
CA PRO A 80 -4.56 -5.66 5.19
C PRO A 80 -4.48 -5.97 3.70
N VAL A 81 -3.43 -5.47 3.06
CA VAL A 81 -3.14 -5.69 1.65
C VAL A 81 -2.01 -6.70 1.54
N TRP A 82 -2.21 -7.74 0.74
CA TRP A 82 -1.20 -8.74 0.46
C TRP A 82 -0.71 -8.62 -0.98
N PHE A 83 0.60 -8.47 -1.14
CA PHE A 83 1.25 -8.59 -2.43
C PHE A 83 1.72 -10.01 -2.62
N ILE A 84 1.35 -10.61 -3.75
CA ILE A 84 1.82 -11.93 -4.17
C ILE A 84 2.76 -11.71 -5.34
N VAL A 85 4.03 -12.01 -5.16
CA VAL A 85 5.09 -11.82 -6.16
C VAL A 85 5.59 -13.18 -6.61
N ASP A 86 5.55 -13.42 -7.91
CA ASP A 86 6.16 -14.61 -8.50
C ASP A 86 7.69 -14.44 -8.50
N THR A 87 8.36 -15.30 -7.73
CA THR A 87 9.82 -15.35 -7.58
C THR A 87 10.46 -16.44 -8.45
N SER A 88 9.79 -16.91 -9.49
CA SER A 88 10.35 -17.91 -10.41
C SER A 88 11.47 -17.32 -11.27
N ALA A 89 12.48 -18.13 -11.59
CA ALA A 89 13.58 -17.73 -12.46
C ALA A 89 13.11 -17.29 -13.87
N SER A 90 11.97 -17.80 -14.35
CA SER A 90 11.36 -17.39 -15.62
C SER A 90 10.96 -15.91 -15.68
N MET A 91 10.72 -15.29 -14.52
CA MET A 91 10.40 -13.86 -14.42
C MET A 91 11.60 -12.94 -14.73
N THR A 92 12.83 -13.48 -14.66
CA THR A 92 14.06 -12.73 -15.01
C THR A 92 14.29 -12.65 -16.52
N LEU A 93 13.59 -13.49 -17.30
CA LEU A 93 13.72 -13.47 -18.76
C LEU A 93 13.11 -12.17 -19.30
N ALA A 94 13.91 -11.41 -20.04
CA ALA A 94 13.49 -10.16 -20.63
C ALA A 94 13.89 -10.10 -22.11
N SER A 95 12.97 -9.62 -22.93
CA SER A 95 13.24 -9.15 -24.29
C SER A 95 13.47 -7.63 -24.34
N THR A 96 13.31 -6.96 -23.23
CA THR A 96 13.45 -5.50 -23.05
C THR A 96 14.51 -5.18 -22.00
N LYS A 97 14.79 -3.89 -21.77
CA LYS A 97 15.78 -3.41 -20.82
C LYS A 97 15.50 -3.81 -19.36
N HIS A 98 14.22 -4.02 -19.03
CA HIS A 98 13.79 -4.41 -17.68
C HIS A 98 13.11 -5.77 -17.73
N SER A 99 13.42 -6.63 -16.76
CA SER A 99 12.78 -7.92 -16.60
C SER A 99 11.36 -7.76 -16.03
N LYS A 100 10.53 -8.79 -16.23
CA LYS A 100 9.20 -8.85 -15.61
C LYS A 100 9.32 -8.80 -14.08
N TYR A 101 10.36 -9.45 -13.53
CA TYR A 101 10.64 -9.46 -12.10
C TYR A 101 10.94 -8.07 -11.57
N GLU A 102 11.84 -7.32 -12.22
CA GLU A 102 12.17 -5.94 -11.83
C GLU A 102 10.91 -5.06 -11.82
N LEU A 103 10.08 -5.18 -12.84
CA LEU A 103 8.84 -4.42 -12.94
C LEU A 103 7.85 -4.80 -11.81
N ALA A 104 7.70 -6.10 -11.54
CA ALA A 104 6.83 -6.59 -10.46
C ALA A 104 7.28 -6.07 -9.09
N VAL A 105 8.58 -6.07 -8.80
CA VAL A 105 9.14 -5.55 -7.55
C VAL A 105 8.94 -4.03 -7.44
N GLN A 106 9.10 -3.27 -8.53
CA GLN A 106 8.84 -1.83 -8.54
C GLN A 106 7.37 -1.50 -8.27
N ILE A 107 6.46 -2.23 -8.92
CA ILE A 107 5.01 -2.05 -8.75
C ILE A 107 4.61 -2.40 -7.31
N ALA A 108 5.06 -3.54 -6.78
CA ALA A 108 4.76 -3.96 -5.42
C ALA A 108 5.27 -2.93 -4.39
N GLY A 109 6.47 -2.39 -4.61
CA GLY A 109 7.02 -1.34 -3.75
C GLY A 109 6.23 -0.04 -3.78
N GLY A 110 5.88 0.44 -4.97
CA GLY A 110 5.11 1.67 -5.14
C GLY A 110 3.71 1.58 -4.54
N LEU A 111 3.00 0.49 -4.85
CA LEU A 111 1.68 0.22 -4.28
C LEU A 111 1.76 0.00 -2.77
N GLY A 112 2.78 -0.72 -2.29
CA GLY A 112 2.98 -0.96 -0.86
C GLY A 112 3.13 0.34 -0.07
N LEU A 113 3.95 1.27 -0.55
CA LEU A 113 4.11 2.58 0.09
C LEU A 113 2.82 3.43 0.01
N ALA A 114 2.11 3.40 -1.13
CA ALA A 114 0.83 4.10 -1.27
C ALA A 114 -0.26 3.53 -0.34
N CYS A 115 -0.26 2.21 -0.09
CA CYS A 115 -1.17 1.59 0.88
C CYS A 115 -0.86 2.04 2.31
N LEU A 116 0.42 2.19 2.68
CA LEU A 116 0.79 2.72 4.00
C LEU A 116 0.30 4.15 4.22
N ASP A 117 0.36 5.00 3.20
CA ASP A 117 -0.14 6.38 3.29
C ASP A 117 -1.65 6.40 3.57
N ARG A 118 -2.36 5.32 3.24
CA ARG A 118 -3.78 5.10 3.56
C ARG A 118 -4.01 4.29 4.85
N VAL A 119 -2.98 4.12 5.67
CA VAL A 119 -3.04 3.37 6.93
C VAL A 119 -3.49 1.91 6.74
N SER A 120 -3.19 1.32 5.60
CA SER A 120 -3.47 -0.09 5.31
C SER A 120 -2.20 -0.92 5.54
N PRO A 121 -2.24 -1.95 6.43
CA PRO A 121 -1.10 -2.83 6.66
C PRO A 121 -0.75 -3.61 5.40
N VAL A 122 0.54 -3.73 5.09
CA VAL A 122 1.04 -4.36 3.88
C VAL A 122 1.83 -5.60 4.22
N GLY A 123 1.46 -6.73 3.61
CA GLY A 123 2.17 -8.00 3.66
C GLY A 123 2.67 -8.43 2.30
N LEU A 124 3.60 -9.38 2.27
CA LEU A 124 4.19 -9.93 1.07
C LEU A 124 4.20 -11.47 1.11
N LEU A 125 3.77 -12.06 0.02
CA LEU A 125 3.96 -13.48 -0.28
C LEU A 125 4.81 -13.61 -1.54
N GLY A 126 5.90 -14.35 -1.45
CA GLY A 126 6.70 -14.77 -2.59
C GLY A 126 6.44 -16.24 -2.88
N GLY A 127 6.17 -16.58 -4.12
CA GLY A 127 5.98 -17.96 -4.54
C GLY A 127 6.79 -18.27 -5.80
N GLY A 128 7.47 -19.40 -5.82
CA GLY A 128 8.31 -19.84 -6.94
C GLY A 128 9.64 -20.41 -6.46
N SER A 129 10.75 -19.87 -6.93
CA SER A 129 12.09 -20.34 -6.53
C SER A 129 12.42 -19.99 -5.07
N ARG A 130 11.77 -19.00 -4.50
CA ARG A 130 11.89 -18.62 -3.09
C ARG A 130 10.54 -18.36 -2.48
N GLU A 131 10.28 -19.00 -1.35
CA GLU A 131 9.11 -18.72 -0.55
C GLU A 131 9.39 -17.59 0.43
N LEU A 132 8.58 -16.54 0.34
CA LEU A 132 8.59 -15.40 1.27
C LEU A 132 7.21 -15.29 1.90
N ASN A 133 7.16 -15.09 3.20
CA ASN A 133 5.91 -14.88 3.93
C ASN A 133 6.12 -13.79 4.99
N ILE A 134 5.79 -12.56 4.63
CA ILE A 134 5.96 -11.39 5.48
C ILE A 134 4.57 -10.90 5.85
N LYS A 135 4.25 -11.00 7.14
CA LYS A 135 2.93 -10.60 7.67
C LYS A 135 2.66 -9.11 7.46
N PRO A 136 1.38 -8.71 7.31
CA PRO A 136 1.01 -7.32 7.14
C PRO A 136 1.49 -6.45 8.29
N SER A 137 2.15 -5.35 7.95
CA SER A 137 2.67 -4.36 8.88
C SER A 137 2.40 -2.94 8.37
N LEU A 138 2.24 -2.00 9.29
CA LEU A 138 2.19 -0.55 9.01
C LEU A 138 3.59 0.09 9.00
N SER A 139 4.64 -0.70 9.24
CA SER A 139 6.01 -0.20 9.24
C SER A 139 6.54 -0.02 7.83
N ARG A 140 6.98 1.20 7.52
CA ARG A 140 7.68 1.52 6.28
C ARG A 140 9.00 0.76 6.15
N GLU A 141 9.67 0.53 7.28
CA GLU A 141 10.93 -0.23 7.34
C GLU A 141 10.73 -1.67 6.87
N THR A 142 9.62 -2.31 7.26
CA THR A 142 9.28 -3.66 6.79
C THR A 142 9.14 -3.71 5.28
N ILE A 143 8.50 -2.69 4.66
CA ILE A 143 8.40 -2.61 3.19
C ILE A 143 9.78 -2.47 2.55
N LEU A 144 10.63 -1.60 3.09
CA LEU A 144 11.98 -1.40 2.56
C LEU A 144 12.84 -2.65 2.71
N GLN A 145 12.67 -3.41 3.79
CA GLN A 145 13.38 -4.68 4.02
C GLN A 145 13.00 -5.72 2.96
N TRP A 146 11.70 -6.00 2.77
CA TRP A 146 11.32 -7.01 1.78
C TRP A 146 11.58 -6.55 0.34
N LEU A 147 11.54 -5.24 0.05
CA LEU A 147 11.99 -4.71 -1.24
C LEU A 147 13.48 -4.95 -1.45
N HIS A 148 14.29 -4.78 -0.41
CA HIS A 148 15.71 -5.10 -0.46
C HIS A 148 15.93 -6.58 -0.70
N GLU A 149 15.22 -7.45 0.01
CA GLU A 149 15.30 -8.91 -0.16
C GLU A 149 14.92 -9.34 -1.57
N LEU A 150 13.81 -8.84 -2.12
CA LEU A 150 13.38 -9.14 -3.48
C LEU A 150 14.41 -8.65 -4.51
N ARG A 151 14.99 -7.46 -4.31
CA ARG A 151 15.93 -6.86 -5.25
C ARG A 151 17.29 -7.56 -5.27
N THR A 152 17.77 -8.03 -4.11
CA THR A 152 19.05 -8.70 -3.95
C THR A 152 18.98 -10.22 -4.16
N TYR A 153 17.80 -10.74 -4.47
CA TYR A 153 17.61 -12.16 -4.68
C TYR A 153 18.44 -12.67 -5.88
N ASP A 154 19.28 -13.66 -5.62
CA ASP A 154 20.06 -14.34 -6.66
C ASP A 154 19.33 -15.62 -7.09
N PHE A 155 18.87 -15.63 -8.34
CA PHE A 155 18.19 -16.77 -8.94
C PHE A 155 19.16 -17.89 -9.36
N ALA A 156 20.47 -17.68 -9.24
CA ALA A 156 21.49 -18.67 -9.58
C ALA A 156 21.82 -19.60 -8.40
N GLU A 157 21.48 -19.22 -7.16
CA GLU A 157 21.68 -20.07 -6.00
C GLU A 157 20.55 -21.10 -5.88
N PRO A 158 20.88 -22.42 -5.82
CA PRO A 158 19.86 -23.43 -5.56
C PRO A 158 19.28 -23.24 -4.17
N THR A 159 17.96 -23.21 -4.07
CA THR A 159 17.25 -23.22 -2.81
C THR A 159 17.57 -24.53 -2.05
N GLN A 160 18.17 -24.43 -0.87
CA GLN A 160 18.37 -25.57 0.03
C GLN A 160 17.05 -25.98 0.69
#